data_7f8f89b43e2e219f7f34e4108f324fe7
#
_entry.id   7f8f89b43e2e219f7f34e4108f324fe7
#
_cell.length_a   1.000
_cell.length_b   1.000
_cell.length_c   1.000
_cell.angle_alpha   90.00
_cell.angle_beta   90.00
_cell.angle_gamma   90.00
#
_symmetry.space_group_name_H-M   'P 1'
#
loop_
_entity.id
_entity.type
_entity.pdbx_description
1 polymer ?
#
loop_
_entity_poly.entity_id
_entity_poly.type
_entity_poly.pdbx_seq_one_letter_code
_entity_poly.pdbx_strand_id
1 'polypeptide(L)'
;MYYNILEIKDLVDNQENIVDKNVLLERGDSSLSAIALKKGEIIDNHISVCNACAYVFDGEAEFHFAAEKFKLKKGELIMFEKEKEHKVLALKDTKFLLVKI
;
A
#
# COMPACT_ATOMS: atom_id res chain seq x y z
N MET A 1 25.40 -4.60 -5.10
CA MET A 1 24.74 -5.17 -3.92
C MET A 1 24.12 -6.52 -4.30
N TYR A 2 24.47 -7.55 -3.57
CA TYR A 2 24.00 -8.90 -3.89
C TYR A 2 22.85 -9.34 -3.01
N TYR A 3 22.84 -8.90 -1.78
CA TYR A 3 21.80 -9.24 -0.81
C TYR A 3 21.49 -8.02 0.03
N ASN A 4 20.23 -7.91 0.43
CA ASN A 4 19.81 -6.84 1.32
C ASN A 4 18.73 -7.38 2.26
N ILE A 5 18.97 -7.26 3.56
CA ILE A 5 18.05 -7.72 4.59
C ILE A 5 17.53 -6.47 5.30
N LEU A 6 16.19 -6.31 5.29
CA LEU A 6 15.54 -5.13 5.82
C LEU A 6 14.50 -5.53 6.86
N GLU A 7 14.38 -4.71 7.90
CA GLU A 7 13.26 -4.83 8.83
C GLU A 7 12.04 -4.16 8.20
N ILE A 8 10.98 -4.90 8.01
CA ILE A 8 9.75 -4.40 7.37
C ILE A 8 9.23 -3.14 8.09
N LYS A 9 9.23 -3.16 9.41
CA LYS A 9 8.70 -2.05 10.23
C LYS A 9 9.43 -0.72 10.00
N ASP A 10 10.67 -0.77 9.53
CA ASP A 10 11.53 0.41 9.38
C ASP A 10 11.61 0.93 7.95
N LEU A 11 10.85 0.33 7.01
CA LEU A 11 10.92 0.72 5.61
C LEU A 11 10.29 2.07 5.30
N VAL A 12 9.27 2.44 6.07
CA VAL A 12 8.52 3.70 5.93
C VAL A 12 8.08 4.19 7.29
N ASP A 13 7.78 5.49 7.38
CA ASP A 13 7.32 6.14 8.60
C ASP A 13 5.95 6.78 8.41
N ASN A 14 5.10 6.70 9.44
CA ASN A 14 3.82 7.39 9.46
C ASN A 14 4.08 8.88 9.75
N GLN A 15 3.78 9.73 8.78
CA GLN A 15 4.01 11.18 8.87
C GLN A 15 2.72 11.94 8.56
N GLU A 16 2.47 13.02 9.30
CA GLU A 16 1.28 13.85 9.05
C GLU A 16 1.38 14.54 7.70
N ASN A 17 0.25 14.53 6.97
CA ASN A 17 0.09 15.20 5.68
C ASN A 17 1.00 14.68 4.57
N ILE A 18 1.63 13.52 4.79
CA ILE A 18 2.52 12.89 3.80
C ILE A 18 2.22 11.40 3.76
N VAL A 19 1.99 10.88 2.55
CA VAL A 19 2.03 9.45 2.29
C VAL A 19 3.49 9.10 2.03
N ASP A 20 4.11 8.38 2.95
CA ASP A 20 5.51 7.96 2.78
C ASP A 20 5.56 6.71 1.92
N LYS A 21 6.39 6.73 0.88
CA LYS A 21 6.53 5.61 -0.05
C LYS A 21 8.01 5.32 -0.28
N ASN A 22 8.36 4.06 -0.13
CA ASN A 22 9.71 3.57 -0.39
C ASN A 22 9.64 2.45 -1.44
N VAL A 23 10.15 2.71 -2.64
CA VAL A 23 10.20 1.71 -3.70
C VAL A 23 11.42 0.83 -3.47
N LEU A 24 11.19 -0.45 -3.21
CA LEU A 24 12.24 -1.41 -2.86
C LEU A 24 12.83 -2.10 -4.08
N LEU A 25 11.97 -2.49 -5.02
CA LEU A 25 12.36 -3.13 -6.27
C LEU A 25 11.45 -2.60 -7.36
N GLU A 26 11.99 -2.47 -8.56
CA GLU A 26 11.17 -2.13 -9.71
C GLU A 26 11.76 -2.66 -11.00
N ARG A 27 10.88 -2.95 -11.96
CA ARG A 27 11.24 -3.38 -13.30
C ARG A 27 10.09 -3.00 -14.24
N GLY A 28 10.35 -2.04 -15.14
CA GLY A 28 9.29 -1.49 -15.97
C GLY A 28 8.20 -0.89 -15.09
N ASP A 29 6.94 -1.32 -15.29
CA ASP A 29 5.81 -0.88 -14.49
C ASP A 29 5.62 -1.72 -13.22
N SER A 30 6.38 -2.81 -13.08
CA SER A 30 6.30 -3.69 -11.93
C SER A 30 7.14 -3.15 -10.77
N SER A 31 6.63 -3.28 -9.55
CA SER A 31 7.36 -2.80 -8.37
C SER A 31 6.92 -3.48 -7.09
N LEU A 32 7.81 -3.42 -6.11
CA LEU A 32 7.52 -3.72 -4.71
C LEU A 32 7.83 -2.46 -3.93
N SER A 33 6.83 -1.94 -3.22
CA SER A 33 6.96 -0.72 -2.43
C SER A 33 6.43 -0.92 -1.02
N ALA A 34 6.94 -0.14 -0.08
CA ALA A 34 6.34 0.02 1.23
C ALA A 34 5.69 1.40 1.30
N ILE A 35 4.52 1.48 1.92
CA ILE A 35 3.73 2.71 2.02
C ILE A 35 3.24 2.88 3.45
N ALA A 36 3.33 4.10 3.96
CA ALA A 36 2.82 4.46 5.28
C ALA A 36 1.88 5.66 5.18
N LEU A 37 0.77 5.58 5.93
CA LEU A 37 -0.20 6.66 6.08
C LEU A 37 -0.51 6.86 7.56
N LYS A 38 -0.70 8.11 7.98
CA LYS A 38 -1.28 8.40 9.28
C LYS A 38 -2.78 8.21 9.25
N LYS A 39 -3.37 7.93 10.41
CA LYS A 39 -4.82 7.84 10.58
C LYS A 39 -5.51 9.03 9.93
N GLY A 40 -6.51 8.74 9.09
CA GLY A 40 -7.31 9.74 8.39
C GLY A 40 -6.74 10.18 7.05
N GLU A 41 -5.52 9.82 6.73
CA GLU A 41 -4.93 10.14 5.44
C GLU A 41 -5.48 9.24 4.34
N ILE A 42 -5.49 9.78 3.13
CA ILE A 42 -6.08 9.12 1.96
C ILE A 42 -5.07 9.09 0.82
N ILE A 43 -4.96 7.95 0.18
CA ILE A 43 -4.40 7.85 -1.17
C ILE A 43 -5.60 7.95 -2.09
N ASP A 44 -5.71 9.08 -2.81
CA ASP A 44 -6.89 9.39 -3.60
C ASP A 44 -7.06 8.45 -4.79
N ASN A 45 -8.21 8.52 -5.45
CA ASN A 45 -8.56 7.65 -6.56
C ASN A 45 -7.46 7.62 -7.62
N HIS A 46 -7.05 6.42 -7.99
CA HIS A 46 -6.08 6.22 -9.06
C HIS A 46 -6.31 4.87 -9.73
N ILE A 47 -5.72 4.71 -10.90
CA ILE A 47 -5.81 3.50 -11.70
C ILE A 47 -4.40 3.00 -11.95
N SER A 48 -4.19 1.70 -11.73
CA SER A 48 -2.91 1.06 -12.03
C SER A 48 -3.00 0.29 -13.35
N VAL A 49 -1.94 0.34 -14.14
CA VAL A 49 -1.80 -0.51 -15.34
C VAL A 49 -1.40 -1.93 -14.97
N CYS A 50 -1.10 -2.19 -13.71
CA CYS A 50 -0.65 -3.48 -13.20
C CYS A 50 -1.72 -4.13 -12.35
N ASN A 51 -1.68 -5.47 -12.26
CA ASN A 51 -2.32 -6.18 -11.17
C ASN A 51 -1.59 -5.82 -9.88
N ALA A 52 -2.29 -5.83 -8.76
CA ALA A 52 -1.73 -5.38 -7.50
C ALA A 52 -2.09 -6.28 -6.32
N CYS A 53 -1.22 -6.27 -5.33
CA CYS A 53 -1.45 -6.90 -4.04
C CYS A 53 -0.99 -5.90 -2.97
N ALA A 54 -1.87 -5.59 -2.02
CA ALA A 54 -1.52 -4.79 -0.86
C ALA A 54 -1.59 -5.66 0.39
N TYR A 55 -0.48 -5.75 1.12
CA TYR A 55 -0.37 -6.51 2.36
C TYR A 55 -0.17 -5.56 3.53
N VAL A 56 -1.18 -5.47 4.41
CA VAL A 56 -1.11 -4.61 5.60
C VAL A 56 -0.28 -5.29 6.67
N PHE A 57 0.87 -4.71 7.01
CA PHE A 57 1.73 -5.25 8.05
C PHE A 57 1.70 -4.43 9.35
N ASP A 58 0.99 -3.30 9.37
CA ASP A 58 0.72 -2.53 10.57
C ASP A 58 -0.54 -1.69 10.36
N GLY A 59 -1.37 -1.57 11.39
CA GLY A 59 -2.56 -0.72 11.36
C GLY A 59 -3.77 -1.34 10.68
N GLU A 60 -4.59 -0.47 10.11
CA GLU A 60 -5.88 -0.82 9.53
C GLU A 60 -6.28 0.21 8.50
N ALA A 61 -6.71 -0.23 7.33
CA ALA A 61 -7.10 0.65 6.24
C ALA A 61 -8.29 0.12 5.47
N GLU A 62 -9.03 1.03 4.83
CA GLU A 62 -10.09 0.68 3.90
C GLU A 62 -9.63 0.90 2.47
N PHE A 63 -9.83 -0.10 1.64
CA PHE A 63 -9.60 -0.03 0.20
C PHE A 63 -10.96 0.12 -0.48
N HIS A 64 -11.15 1.25 -1.17
CA HIS A 64 -12.42 1.61 -1.81
C HIS A 64 -12.33 1.42 -3.32
N PHE A 65 -13.25 0.62 -3.85
CA PHE A 65 -13.48 0.44 -5.27
C PHE A 65 -14.85 1.03 -5.61
N ALA A 66 -15.24 1.07 -6.89
CA ALA A 66 -16.43 1.78 -7.33
C ALA A 66 -17.69 1.50 -6.49
N ALA A 67 -17.98 0.24 -6.18
CA ALA A 67 -19.19 -0.16 -5.46
C ALA A 67 -18.91 -0.89 -4.15
N GLU A 68 -17.65 -1.05 -3.79
CA GLU A 68 -17.26 -1.91 -2.68
C GLU A 68 -16.17 -1.29 -1.83
N LYS A 69 -16.20 -1.59 -0.54
CA LYS A 69 -15.17 -1.21 0.43
C LYS A 69 -14.70 -2.46 1.15
N PHE A 70 -13.39 -2.56 1.32
CA PHE A 70 -12.78 -3.67 2.05
C PHE A 70 -11.90 -3.12 3.15
N LYS A 71 -12.16 -3.55 4.39
CA LYS A 71 -11.35 -3.17 5.53
C LYS A 71 -10.31 -4.25 5.78
N LEU A 72 -9.04 -3.85 5.75
CA LEU A 72 -7.93 -4.73 6.01
C LEU A 72 -7.23 -4.31 7.30
N LYS A 73 -6.91 -5.29 8.12
CA LYS A 73 -6.10 -5.12 9.32
C LYS A 73 -4.77 -5.85 9.16
N LYS A 74 -3.88 -5.60 10.09
CA LYS A 74 -2.56 -6.23 10.13
C LYS A 74 -2.63 -7.73 9.86
N GLY A 75 -1.85 -8.19 8.90
CA GLY A 75 -1.78 -9.59 8.51
C GLY A 75 -2.69 -9.97 7.35
N GLU A 76 -3.51 -9.04 6.86
CA GLU A 76 -4.40 -9.28 5.74
C GLU A 76 -3.89 -8.65 4.45
N LEU A 77 -4.20 -9.26 3.33
CA LEU A 77 -3.86 -8.73 2.02
C LEU A 77 -5.08 -8.68 1.10
N ILE A 78 -5.05 -7.78 0.15
CA ILE A 78 -6.04 -7.71 -0.93
C ILE A 78 -5.30 -7.77 -2.26
N MET A 79 -5.88 -8.51 -3.20
CA MET A 79 -5.38 -8.57 -4.57
C MET A 79 -6.45 -8.02 -5.50
N PHE A 80 -6.05 -7.23 -6.47
CA PHE A 80 -6.97 -6.68 -7.46
C PHE A 80 -6.32 -6.55 -8.83
N GLU A 81 -7.16 -6.67 -9.85
CA GLU A 81 -6.70 -6.62 -11.23
C GLU A 81 -6.39 -5.19 -11.66
N LYS A 82 -5.60 -5.08 -12.72
CA LYS A 82 -5.28 -3.81 -13.37
C LYS A 82 -6.56 -3.05 -13.77
N GLU A 83 -6.41 -1.75 -13.90
CA GLU A 83 -7.46 -0.85 -14.37
C GLU A 83 -8.68 -0.72 -13.44
N LYS A 84 -8.54 -1.15 -12.19
CA LYS A 84 -9.56 -0.92 -11.17
C LYS A 84 -9.25 0.39 -10.44
N GLU A 85 -10.12 1.39 -10.61
CA GLU A 85 -9.99 2.64 -9.87
C GLU A 85 -10.22 2.36 -8.38
N HIS A 86 -9.34 2.88 -7.55
CA HIS A 86 -9.40 2.64 -6.12
C HIS A 86 -8.77 3.78 -5.32
N LYS A 87 -9.13 3.84 -4.05
CA LYS A 87 -8.49 4.73 -3.08
C LYS A 87 -8.30 3.99 -1.77
N VAL A 88 -7.41 4.51 -0.93
CA VAL A 88 -7.07 3.92 0.36
C VAL A 88 -7.26 4.95 1.45
N LEU A 89 -8.00 4.59 2.50
CA LEU A 89 -8.21 5.43 3.69
C LEU A 89 -7.60 4.74 4.90
N ALA A 90 -6.69 5.40 5.58
CA ALA A 90 -6.12 4.86 6.82
C ALA A 90 -7.08 5.08 7.99
N LEU A 91 -7.53 3.98 8.59
CA LEU A 91 -8.38 4.02 9.80
C LEU A 91 -7.56 4.16 11.07
N LYS A 92 -6.30 3.74 10.99
CA LYS A 92 -5.25 3.90 12.01
C LYS A 92 -3.97 4.24 11.29
N ASP A 93 -2.91 4.57 12.03
CA ASP A 93 -1.59 4.66 11.43
C ASP A 93 -1.29 3.32 10.77
N THR A 94 -1.07 3.32 9.46
CA THR A 94 -1.05 2.11 8.65
C THR A 94 0.23 2.02 7.83
N LYS A 95 0.74 0.80 7.71
CA LYS A 95 1.84 0.48 6.79
C LYS A 95 1.47 -0.76 6.00
N PHE A 96 1.73 -0.71 4.70
CA PHE A 96 1.50 -1.88 3.84
C PHE A 96 2.56 -2.00 2.75
N LEU A 97 2.76 -3.24 2.31
CA LEU A 97 3.55 -3.53 1.12
C LEU A 97 2.62 -3.53 -0.09
N LEU A 98 3.08 -2.95 -1.17
CA LEU A 98 2.35 -2.91 -2.44
C LEU A 98 3.19 -3.59 -3.51
N VAL A 99 2.65 -4.65 -4.08
CA VAL A 99 3.24 -5.37 -5.22
C VAL A 99 2.41 -5.04 -6.45
N LYS A 100 3.08 -4.60 -7.51
CA LYS A 100 2.46 -4.34 -8.81
C LYS A 100 3.16 -5.16 -9.88
N ILE A 101 2.41 -5.92 -10.64
CA ILE A 101 2.96 -6.76 -11.73
C ILE A 101 2.09 -6.73 -12.99
#